data_a0c24cd7b6908a044a842831ad9a7b74
#
_entry.id   a0c24cd7b6908a044a842831ad9a7b74
#
_cell.length_a   1.000
_cell.length_b   1.000
_cell.length_c   1.000
_cell.angle_alpha   90.00
_cell.angle_beta   90.00
_cell.angle_gamma   90.00
#
_symmetry.space_group_name_H-M   'P 1'
#
loop_
_entity.id
_entity.type
_entity.pdbx_description
1 polymer ?
#
loop_
_entity_poly.entity_id
_entity_poly.type
_entity_poly.pdbx_seq_one_letter_code
_entity_poly.pdbx_strand_id
1 'polypeptide(L)'
;KAIREGKTKRQRLMFDHREADADIDMGDEAEVIAGLKEAYGPFADVMDIDRIVSEIYDPRNDPMDSRRYYFNQPTSSKDAFLSAPEWNACSKPQDVGRGEEITLGFDGSRKRSKGVTDATALIGCRVSDGYLFEIKVWEQPDGPSGEDWSVPVADVDYEVRKAFEMYRVVGMFADPAKWESYIAQWESDFGKN
;
A
#
# COMPACT_ATOMS: atom_id res chain seq x y z
N LYS A 1 -1.03 -16.66 -5.81
CA LYS A 1 -2.03 -16.93 -4.77
C LYS A 1 -2.99 -18.05 -5.19
N ALA A 2 -3.75 -17.93 -6.30
CA ALA A 2 -4.72 -18.96 -6.75
C ALA A 2 -4.11 -20.34 -7.03
N ILE A 3 -2.86 -20.39 -7.52
CA ILE A 3 -2.10 -21.64 -7.75
C ILE A 3 -1.73 -22.29 -6.41
N ARG A 4 -1.15 -21.52 -5.49
CA ARG A 4 -0.78 -21.95 -4.14
C ARG A 4 -1.98 -22.51 -3.36
N GLU A 5 -3.17 -21.95 -3.59
CA GLU A 5 -4.43 -22.37 -2.96
C GLU A 5 -5.16 -23.52 -3.70
N GLY A 6 -4.56 -24.08 -4.76
CA GLY A 6 -5.15 -25.20 -5.50
C GLY A 6 -6.46 -24.86 -6.23
N LYS A 7 -6.77 -23.57 -6.39
CA LYS A 7 -8.03 -23.09 -6.98
C LYS A 7 -8.09 -23.14 -8.50
N THR A 8 -6.97 -23.48 -9.15
CA THR A 8 -6.87 -23.51 -10.60
C THR A 8 -6.81 -24.95 -11.11
N LYS A 9 -7.66 -25.25 -12.08
CA LYS A 9 -7.70 -26.52 -12.79
C LYS A 9 -7.04 -26.36 -14.18
N ARG A 10 -6.30 -27.37 -14.65
CA ARG A 10 -5.60 -27.40 -15.95
C ARG A 10 -4.45 -26.39 -16.09
N GLN A 11 -3.55 -26.37 -15.12
CA GLN A 11 -2.35 -25.54 -15.23
C GLN A 11 -1.17 -26.32 -15.79
N ARG A 12 -0.39 -25.62 -16.64
CA ARG A 12 0.94 -26.06 -17.07
C ARG A 12 2.06 -25.35 -16.29
N LEU A 13 1.71 -24.40 -15.43
CA LEU A 13 2.65 -23.68 -14.60
C LEU A 13 2.87 -24.45 -13.29
N MET A 14 4.11 -24.87 -13.06
CA MET A 14 4.58 -25.33 -11.77
C MET A 14 4.92 -24.13 -10.91
N PHE A 15 4.42 -24.10 -9.68
CA PHE A 15 4.78 -23.11 -8.68
C PHE A 15 5.38 -23.84 -7.49
N ASP A 16 6.68 -23.69 -7.28
CA ASP A 16 7.40 -24.10 -6.08
C ASP A 16 7.97 -22.85 -5.40
N HIS A 17 7.48 -22.54 -4.22
CA HIS A 17 7.92 -21.42 -3.42
C HIS A 17 8.10 -21.89 -1.99
N ARG A 18 9.26 -21.60 -1.44
CA ARG A 18 9.65 -21.89 -0.06
C ARG A 18 10.11 -20.61 0.57
N GLU A 19 9.55 -20.30 1.69
CA GLU A 19 9.92 -19.15 2.52
C GLU A 19 9.96 -19.61 3.96
N ALA A 20 10.85 -19.05 4.74
CA ALA A 20 10.87 -19.29 6.19
C ALA A 20 9.70 -18.58 6.88
N ASP A 21 9.37 -18.97 8.10
CA ASP A 21 8.34 -18.31 8.91
C ASP A 21 8.64 -16.80 9.03
N ALA A 22 7.59 -15.99 8.90
CA ALA A 22 7.72 -14.53 8.95
C ALA A 22 8.12 -14.01 10.35
N ASP A 23 7.78 -14.78 11.39
CA ASP A 23 7.94 -14.41 12.80
C ASP A 23 9.27 -14.88 13.41
N ILE A 24 10.23 -15.40 12.60
CA ILE A 24 11.55 -15.81 13.06
C ILE A 24 12.25 -14.70 13.86
N ASP A 25 12.67 -15.03 15.09
CA ASP A 25 13.55 -14.16 15.85
C ASP A 25 14.98 -14.23 15.28
N MET A 26 15.40 -13.15 14.63
CA MET A 26 16.76 -13.03 14.08
C MET A 26 17.85 -12.94 15.15
N GLY A 27 17.48 -12.78 16.41
CA GLY A 27 18.41 -12.83 17.56
C GLY A 27 18.64 -14.23 18.09
N ASP A 28 17.81 -15.21 17.72
CA ASP A 28 17.95 -16.62 18.11
C ASP A 28 18.57 -17.42 16.96
N GLU A 29 19.83 -17.85 17.15
CA GLU A 29 20.57 -18.61 16.15
C GLU A 29 19.91 -19.93 15.78
N ALA A 30 19.23 -20.58 16.73
CA ALA A 30 18.56 -21.85 16.47
C ALA A 30 17.32 -21.64 15.56
N GLU A 31 16.58 -20.56 15.76
CA GLU A 31 15.46 -20.17 14.89
C GLU A 31 15.97 -19.76 13.51
N VAL A 32 17.06 -19.00 13.42
CA VAL A 32 17.71 -18.62 12.17
C VAL A 32 18.10 -19.88 11.37
N ILE A 33 18.76 -20.85 11.99
CA ILE A 33 19.16 -22.10 11.33
C ILE A 33 17.91 -22.90 10.88
N ALA A 34 16.87 -22.97 11.70
CA ALA A 34 15.63 -23.67 11.36
C ALA A 34 14.95 -23.00 10.15
N GLY A 35 14.86 -21.69 10.13
CA GLY A 35 14.28 -20.93 9.00
C GLY A 35 15.09 -21.07 7.72
N LEU A 36 16.41 -21.10 7.78
CA LEU A 36 17.26 -21.37 6.61
C LEU A 36 16.97 -22.76 6.05
N LYS A 37 16.85 -23.77 6.90
CA LYS A 37 16.52 -25.14 6.48
C LYS A 37 15.14 -25.22 5.84
N GLU A 38 14.18 -24.47 6.34
CA GLU A 38 12.84 -24.37 5.75
C GLU A 38 12.88 -23.71 4.38
N ALA A 39 13.55 -22.56 4.25
CA ALA A 39 13.66 -21.81 3.00
C ALA A 39 14.40 -22.58 1.90
N TYR A 40 15.49 -23.28 2.27
CA TYR A 40 16.26 -24.08 1.31
C TYR A 40 15.66 -25.47 1.07
N GLY A 41 14.85 -25.99 2.02
CA GLY A 41 14.25 -27.32 1.91
C GLY A 41 15.30 -28.42 1.68
N PRO A 42 15.14 -29.32 0.68
CA PRO A 42 16.09 -30.40 0.42
C PRO A 42 17.51 -29.95 0.08
N PHE A 43 17.71 -28.68 -0.32
CA PHE A 43 19.04 -28.15 -0.60
C PHE A 43 19.80 -27.72 0.65
N ALA A 44 19.15 -27.64 1.80
CA ALA A 44 19.80 -27.27 3.06
C ALA A 44 20.99 -28.17 3.41
N ASP A 45 20.92 -29.45 3.05
CA ASP A 45 21.99 -30.43 3.32
C ASP A 45 23.28 -30.21 2.51
N VAL A 46 23.21 -29.43 1.42
CA VAL A 46 24.35 -29.11 0.57
C VAL A 46 24.80 -27.66 0.70
N MET A 47 24.06 -26.87 1.48
CA MET A 47 24.40 -25.47 1.76
C MET A 47 25.32 -25.36 2.98
N ASP A 48 26.25 -24.42 2.92
CA ASP A 48 27.07 -24.04 4.08
C ASP A 48 26.28 -23.11 4.98
N ILE A 49 25.43 -23.71 5.83
CA ILE A 49 24.52 -22.95 6.73
C ILE A 49 25.32 -22.10 7.71
N ASP A 50 26.43 -22.61 8.25
CA ASP A 50 27.24 -21.89 9.24
C ASP A 50 27.85 -20.61 8.63
N ARG A 51 28.26 -20.68 7.36
CA ARG A 51 28.70 -19.51 6.63
C ARG A 51 27.57 -18.49 6.44
N ILE A 52 26.37 -18.94 6.06
CA ILE A 52 25.23 -18.07 5.87
C ILE A 52 24.85 -17.38 7.20
N VAL A 53 24.85 -18.12 8.30
CA VAL A 53 24.60 -17.57 9.65
C VAL A 53 25.63 -16.49 9.99
N SER A 54 26.91 -16.75 9.68
CA SER A 54 27.98 -15.75 9.89
C SER A 54 27.77 -14.49 9.05
N GLU A 55 27.27 -14.62 7.81
CA GLU A 55 26.91 -13.48 6.97
C GLU A 55 25.70 -12.72 7.49
N ILE A 56 24.68 -13.41 7.99
CA ILE A 56 23.49 -12.80 8.60
C ILE A 56 23.84 -11.94 9.82
N TYR A 57 24.77 -12.41 10.64
CA TYR A 57 25.21 -11.70 11.85
C TYR A 57 26.36 -10.70 11.61
N ASP A 58 26.82 -10.52 10.37
CA ASP A 58 27.78 -9.45 10.06
C ASP A 58 27.10 -8.08 10.27
N PRO A 59 27.66 -7.21 11.15
CA PRO A 59 27.05 -5.89 11.43
C PRO A 59 26.94 -4.98 10.20
N ARG A 60 27.60 -5.30 9.11
CA ARG A 60 27.55 -4.54 7.84
C ARG A 60 26.35 -4.94 6.98
N ASN A 61 25.74 -6.08 7.27
CA ASN A 61 24.60 -6.58 6.53
C ASN A 61 23.29 -6.08 7.13
N ASP A 62 22.39 -5.66 6.25
CA ASP A 62 21.04 -5.25 6.63
C ASP A 62 20.19 -6.50 6.95
N PRO A 63 19.56 -6.58 8.14
CA PRO A 63 18.67 -7.69 8.48
C PRO A 63 17.54 -7.91 7.46
N MET A 64 17.06 -6.87 6.81
CA MET A 64 16.03 -6.98 5.78
C MET A 64 16.55 -7.64 4.51
N ASP A 65 17.81 -7.42 4.16
CA ASP A 65 18.46 -8.15 3.06
C ASP A 65 18.60 -9.64 3.40
N SER A 66 18.97 -9.96 4.64
CA SER A 66 19.03 -11.34 5.11
C SER A 66 17.68 -12.02 4.99
N ARG A 67 16.60 -11.37 5.42
CA ARG A 67 15.23 -11.89 5.27
C ARG A 67 14.87 -12.12 3.79
N ARG A 68 15.22 -11.21 2.91
CA ARG A 68 14.93 -11.31 1.49
C ARG A 68 15.72 -12.38 0.77
N TYR A 69 17.04 -12.42 0.99
CA TYR A 69 17.95 -13.24 0.18
C TYR A 69 18.14 -14.64 0.74
N TYR A 70 18.12 -14.82 2.05
CA TYR A 70 18.35 -16.13 2.67
C TYR A 70 17.05 -16.82 3.11
N PHE A 71 16.04 -16.05 3.53
CA PHE A 71 14.78 -16.63 3.98
C PHE A 71 13.67 -16.60 2.94
N ASN A 72 13.91 -16.06 1.73
CA ASN A 72 12.90 -15.87 0.67
C ASN A 72 11.64 -15.12 1.12
N GLN A 73 11.74 -14.34 2.20
CA GLN A 73 10.62 -13.57 2.71
C GLN A 73 10.35 -12.35 1.83
N PRO A 74 9.08 -12.04 1.52
CA PRO A 74 8.72 -10.78 0.92
C PRO A 74 9.05 -9.65 1.90
N THR A 75 10.05 -8.86 1.58
CA THR A 75 10.41 -7.67 2.37
C THR A 75 9.88 -6.43 1.70
N SER A 76 9.49 -5.43 2.49
CA SER A 76 9.23 -4.09 1.98
C SER A 76 10.51 -3.52 1.37
N SER A 77 10.35 -2.70 0.32
CA SER A 77 11.48 -2.08 -0.37
C SER A 77 12.39 -1.32 0.61
N LYS A 78 13.72 -1.42 0.42
CA LYS A 78 14.70 -0.58 1.14
C LYS A 78 14.43 0.92 0.99
N ASP A 79 13.71 1.31 -0.06
CA ASP A 79 13.35 2.69 -0.36
C ASP A 79 12.03 3.11 0.29
N ALA A 80 11.41 2.26 1.10
CA ALA A 80 10.22 2.65 1.84
C ALA A 80 10.58 3.66 2.94
N PHE A 81 9.99 4.85 2.89
CA PHE A 81 10.16 5.92 3.88
C PHE A 81 9.78 5.45 5.30
N LEU A 82 8.80 4.56 5.41
CA LEU A 82 8.36 3.91 6.63
C LEU A 82 8.30 2.40 6.43
N SER A 83 8.71 1.65 7.42
CA SER A 83 8.48 0.20 7.43
C SER A 83 7.00 -0.11 7.66
N ALA A 84 6.55 -1.30 7.24
CA ALA A 84 5.16 -1.71 7.46
C ALA A 84 4.75 -1.73 8.95
N PRO A 85 5.58 -2.17 9.91
CA PRO A 85 5.27 -2.05 11.35
C PRO A 85 5.11 -0.60 11.81
N GLU A 86 5.98 0.32 11.37
CA GLU A 86 5.87 1.75 11.71
C GLU A 86 4.60 2.36 11.15
N TRP A 87 4.28 2.06 9.89
CA TRP A 87 3.03 2.48 9.26
C TRP A 87 1.80 1.97 10.01
N ASN A 88 1.79 0.68 10.34
CA ASN A 88 0.70 0.06 11.08
C ASN A 88 0.55 0.62 12.50
N ALA A 89 1.65 0.99 13.16
CA ALA A 89 1.63 1.64 14.47
C ALA A 89 0.96 3.04 14.43
N CYS A 90 0.95 3.69 13.27
CA CYS A 90 0.25 4.96 13.06
C CYS A 90 -1.27 4.78 12.87
N SER A 91 -1.75 3.55 12.62
CA SER A 91 -3.16 3.26 12.43
C SER A 91 -3.92 3.37 13.74
N LYS A 92 -4.61 4.49 13.94
CA LYS A 92 -5.47 4.78 15.10
C LYS A 92 -6.81 5.29 14.57
N PRO A 93 -7.74 4.40 14.19
CA PRO A 93 -9.04 4.82 13.69
C PRO A 93 -9.71 5.79 14.65
N GLN A 94 -10.15 6.93 14.13
CA GLN A 94 -10.84 7.98 14.87
C GLN A 94 -12.01 8.48 14.03
N ASP A 95 -13.08 8.88 14.70
CA ASP A 95 -14.17 9.57 14.03
C ASP A 95 -13.83 11.07 13.89
N VAL A 96 -14.09 11.60 12.71
CA VAL A 96 -13.99 13.03 12.43
C VAL A 96 -15.42 13.59 12.39
N GLY A 97 -15.74 14.42 13.36
CA GLY A 97 -17.07 14.95 13.56
C GLY A 97 -17.47 16.01 12.52
N ARG A 98 -18.79 16.20 12.35
CA ARG A 98 -19.30 17.26 11.49
C ARG A 98 -18.86 18.64 11.97
N GLY A 99 -18.37 19.47 11.05
CA GLY A 99 -17.92 20.84 11.34
C GLY A 99 -16.49 20.94 11.86
N GLU A 100 -15.77 19.82 12.01
CA GLU A 100 -14.33 19.87 12.32
C GLU A 100 -13.55 20.55 11.21
N GLU A 101 -12.48 21.26 11.59
CA GLU A 101 -11.55 21.89 10.65
C GLU A 101 -10.65 20.84 10.01
N ILE A 102 -10.73 20.80 8.68
CA ILE A 102 -9.90 19.87 7.89
C ILE A 102 -9.26 20.59 6.69
N THR A 103 -8.19 20.01 6.17
CA THR A 103 -7.75 20.24 4.79
C THR A 103 -8.10 19.04 3.93
N LEU A 104 -8.24 19.26 2.62
CA LEU A 104 -8.49 18.21 1.63
C LEU A 104 -7.29 18.03 0.72
N GLY A 105 -6.96 16.78 0.42
CA GLY A 105 -6.04 16.38 -0.64
C GLY A 105 -6.80 15.63 -1.73
N PHE A 106 -6.61 16.03 -2.98
CA PHE A 106 -7.21 15.37 -4.13
C PHE A 106 -6.16 15.02 -5.16
N ASP A 107 -6.08 13.74 -5.52
CA ASP A 107 -5.30 13.23 -6.63
C ASP A 107 -6.23 12.51 -7.60
N GLY A 108 -6.37 13.07 -8.81
CA GLY A 108 -7.34 12.64 -9.79
C GLY A 108 -6.71 11.98 -11.00
N SER A 109 -7.08 10.74 -11.29
CA SER A 109 -6.71 10.06 -12.52
C SER A 109 -7.82 10.08 -13.56
N ARG A 110 -7.48 9.82 -14.80
CA ARG A 110 -8.41 9.60 -15.91
C ARG A 110 -7.99 8.36 -16.69
N LYS A 111 -8.95 7.71 -17.34
CA LYS A 111 -8.70 6.53 -18.17
C LYS A 111 -7.49 6.76 -19.10
N ARG A 112 -6.53 5.85 -19.06
CA ARG A 112 -5.45 5.77 -20.04
C ARG A 112 -5.92 4.97 -21.26
N SER A 113 -5.39 5.28 -22.43
CA SER A 113 -5.71 4.56 -23.67
C SER A 113 -5.24 3.09 -23.64
N LYS A 114 -4.27 2.76 -22.81
CA LYS A 114 -3.76 1.39 -22.56
C LYS A 114 -3.26 1.27 -21.14
N GLY A 115 -3.56 0.14 -20.49
CA GLY A 115 -3.06 -0.23 -19.16
C GLY A 115 -4.06 0.02 -18.02
N VAL A 116 -3.59 -0.16 -16.81
CA VAL A 116 -4.37 0.07 -15.59
C VAL A 116 -4.49 1.57 -15.36
N THR A 117 -5.69 2.02 -14.99
CA THR A 117 -5.95 3.41 -14.60
C THR A 117 -5.50 3.57 -13.15
N ASP A 118 -4.71 4.61 -12.89
CA ASP A 118 -4.32 4.92 -11.51
C ASP A 118 -5.56 5.27 -10.68
N ALA A 119 -5.52 5.03 -9.38
CA ALA A 119 -6.61 5.38 -8.48
C ALA A 119 -6.85 6.89 -8.43
N THR A 120 -8.09 7.29 -8.14
CA THR A 120 -8.42 8.68 -7.76
C THR A 120 -8.71 8.68 -6.27
N ALA A 121 -8.16 9.63 -5.53
CA ALA A 121 -8.29 9.69 -4.08
C ALA A 121 -8.72 11.07 -3.59
N LEU A 122 -9.62 11.08 -2.61
CA LEU A 122 -10.00 12.26 -1.81
C LEU A 122 -9.73 11.93 -0.35
N ILE A 123 -8.79 12.65 0.26
CA ILE A 123 -8.30 12.42 1.61
C ILE A 123 -8.52 13.69 2.44
N GLY A 124 -8.98 13.51 3.67
CA GLY A 124 -9.08 14.57 4.66
C GLY A 124 -7.91 14.54 5.64
N CYS A 125 -7.49 15.71 6.11
CA CYS A 125 -6.54 15.86 7.20
C CYS A 125 -7.14 16.80 8.26
N ARG A 126 -7.36 16.30 9.47
CA ARG A 126 -7.87 17.12 10.57
C ARG A 126 -6.78 18.09 11.04
N VAL A 127 -7.12 19.36 11.12
CA VAL A 127 -6.14 20.44 11.42
C VAL A 127 -5.61 20.35 12.83
N SER A 128 -6.41 19.92 13.80
CA SER A 128 -6.07 19.95 15.21
C SER A 128 -4.92 19.01 15.60
N ASP A 129 -4.75 17.89 14.90
CA ASP A 129 -3.77 16.85 15.24
C ASP A 129 -3.08 16.20 14.05
N GLY A 130 -3.43 16.60 12.82
CA GLY A 130 -2.88 16.02 11.60
C GLY A 130 -3.42 14.62 11.28
N TYR A 131 -4.52 14.19 11.89
CA TYR A 131 -5.12 12.90 11.59
C TYR A 131 -5.60 12.81 10.14
N LEU A 132 -5.00 11.88 9.39
CA LEU A 132 -5.37 11.59 8.01
C LEU A 132 -6.49 10.55 7.97
N PHE A 133 -7.52 10.81 7.17
CA PHE A 133 -8.61 9.87 6.98
C PHE A 133 -9.06 9.83 5.52
N GLU A 134 -9.45 8.66 5.08
CA GLU A 134 -10.00 8.45 3.75
C GLU A 134 -11.45 8.99 3.71
N ILE A 135 -11.72 9.88 2.76
CA ILE A 135 -13.09 10.24 2.41
C ILE A 135 -13.58 9.25 1.37
N LYS A 136 -12.85 9.10 0.26
CA LYS A 136 -13.14 8.08 -0.75
C LYS A 136 -11.95 7.85 -1.70
N VAL A 137 -11.79 6.60 -2.10
CA VAL A 137 -10.87 6.17 -3.14
C VAL A 137 -11.66 5.44 -4.24
N TRP A 138 -11.34 5.75 -5.50
CA TRP A 138 -11.92 5.12 -6.68
C TRP A 138 -10.83 4.38 -7.41
N GLU A 139 -10.95 3.07 -7.45
CA GLU A 139 -9.99 2.17 -8.09
C GLU A 139 -10.64 1.37 -9.21
N GLN A 140 -9.86 1.08 -10.22
CA GLN A 140 -10.30 0.21 -11.32
C GLN A 140 -10.52 -1.21 -10.78
N PRO A 141 -11.73 -1.79 -10.95
CA PRO A 141 -11.98 -3.16 -10.52
C PRO A 141 -11.10 -4.17 -11.26
N ASP A 142 -10.73 -5.25 -10.58
CA ASP A 142 -10.03 -6.36 -11.22
C ASP A 142 -10.92 -7.12 -12.20
N GLY A 143 -10.30 -7.66 -13.26
CA GLY A 143 -10.95 -8.52 -14.24
C GLY A 143 -11.78 -7.78 -15.28
N PRO A 144 -12.75 -8.48 -15.95
CA PRO A 144 -13.48 -7.93 -17.10
C PRO A 144 -14.26 -6.65 -16.81
N SER A 145 -14.71 -6.45 -15.57
CA SER A 145 -15.42 -5.23 -15.15
C SER A 145 -14.54 -3.98 -15.17
N GLY A 146 -13.22 -4.16 -15.16
CA GLY A 146 -12.25 -3.06 -15.19
C GLY A 146 -11.84 -2.64 -16.60
N GLU A 147 -12.06 -3.45 -17.64
CA GLU A 147 -11.51 -3.18 -18.98
C GLU A 147 -11.97 -1.84 -19.57
N ASP A 148 -13.23 -1.47 -19.34
CA ASP A 148 -13.80 -0.20 -19.80
C ASP A 148 -14.04 0.79 -18.65
N TRP A 149 -13.51 0.50 -17.48
CA TRP A 149 -13.71 1.37 -16.32
C TRP A 149 -13.06 2.75 -16.49
N SER A 150 -13.76 3.74 -16.04
CA SER A 150 -13.24 5.10 -15.85
C SER A 150 -13.78 5.67 -14.56
N VAL A 151 -13.02 6.53 -13.90
CA VAL A 151 -13.46 7.16 -12.66
C VAL A 151 -14.83 7.83 -12.86
N PRO A 152 -15.80 7.58 -11.97
CA PRO A 152 -17.14 8.18 -12.06
C PRO A 152 -17.10 9.64 -11.61
N VAL A 153 -16.84 10.54 -12.53
CA VAL A 153 -16.55 11.97 -12.27
C VAL A 153 -17.67 12.65 -11.47
N ALA A 154 -18.92 12.32 -11.75
CA ALA A 154 -20.07 12.88 -11.00
C ALA A 154 -20.07 12.44 -9.54
N ASP A 155 -19.61 11.23 -9.24
CA ASP A 155 -19.48 10.74 -7.87
C ASP A 155 -18.31 11.41 -7.14
N VAL A 156 -17.21 11.67 -7.85
CA VAL A 156 -16.09 12.46 -7.32
C VAL A 156 -16.54 13.87 -6.96
N ASP A 157 -17.23 14.57 -7.88
CA ASP A 157 -17.75 15.92 -7.62
C ASP A 157 -18.73 15.94 -6.44
N TYR A 158 -19.60 14.93 -6.35
CA TYR A 158 -20.52 14.77 -5.23
C TYR A 158 -19.78 14.63 -3.88
N GLU A 159 -18.77 13.76 -3.79
CA GLU A 159 -18.05 13.55 -2.54
C GLU A 159 -17.18 14.76 -2.15
N VAL A 160 -16.63 15.50 -3.10
CA VAL A 160 -15.96 16.77 -2.82
C VAL A 160 -16.96 17.78 -2.21
N ARG A 161 -18.11 17.98 -2.84
CA ARG A 161 -19.15 18.92 -2.33
C ARG A 161 -19.66 18.52 -0.96
N LYS A 162 -19.90 17.24 -0.76
CA LYS A 162 -20.32 16.67 0.53
C LYS A 162 -19.27 16.90 1.62
N ALA A 163 -17.98 16.82 1.29
CA ALA A 163 -16.92 17.13 2.26
C ALA A 163 -16.98 18.60 2.70
N PHE A 164 -17.20 19.54 1.78
CA PHE A 164 -17.41 20.97 2.12
C PHE A 164 -18.69 21.22 2.93
N GLU A 165 -19.75 20.39 2.77
CA GLU A 165 -20.96 20.47 3.58
C GLU A 165 -20.81 19.88 4.98
N MET A 166 -20.00 18.81 5.09
CA MET A 166 -19.81 18.09 6.35
C MET A 166 -18.79 18.76 7.26
N TYR A 167 -17.72 19.28 6.69
CA TYR A 167 -16.57 19.77 7.43
C TYR A 167 -16.33 21.26 7.19
N ARG A 168 -15.58 21.88 8.08
CA ARG A 168 -15.02 23.20 7.85
C ARG A 168 -13.70 23.05 7.09
N VAL A 169 -13.77 23.02 5.76
CA VAL A 169 -12.59 22.91 4.91
C VAL A 169 -11.85 24.24 4.88
N VAL A 170 -10.63 24.28 5.44
CA VAL A 170 -9.79 25.49 5.49
C VAL A 170 -8.78 25.54 4.37
N GLY A 171 -8.64 24.49 3.58
CA GLY A 171 -7.79 24.43 2.40
C GLY A 171 -7.99 23.15 1.62
N MET A 172 -7.80 23.22 0.30
CA MET A 172 -7.82 22.06 -0.59
C MET A 172 -6.60 22.11 -1.52
N PHE A 173 -5.88 21.00 -1.59
CA PHE A 173 -4.77 20.80 -2.51
C PHE A 173 -5.19 19.74 -3.54
N ALA A 174 -5.16 20.11 -4.81
CA ALA A 174 -5.61 19.24 -5.89
C ALA A 174 -4.59 19.22 -7.04
N ASP A 175 -4.26 18.02 -7.55
CA ASP A 175 -3.52 17.91 -8.80
C ASP A 175 -4.44 18.29 -9.98
N PRO A 176 -4.10 19.34 -10.76
CA PRO A 176 -4.95 19.81 -11.82
C PRO A 176 -4.99 18.89 -13.05
N ALA A 177 -4.04 17.95 -13.17
CA ALA A 177 -3.89 17.14 -14.38
C ALA A 177 -5.19 16.43 -14.78
N LYS A 178 -5.81 16.86 -15.88
CA LYS A 178 -7.08 16.34 -16.44
C LYS A 178 -8.34 16.64 -15.61
N TRP A 179 -8.21 17.44 -14.56
CA TRP A 179 -9.31 17.86 -13.68
C TRP A 179 -9.49 19.36 -13.61
N GLU A 180 -8.79 20.11 -14.46
CA GLU A 180 -8.73 21.58 -14.47
C GLU A 180 -10.12 22.23 -14.38
N SER A 181 -11.09 21.73 -15.16
CA SER A 181 -12.44 22.29 -15.19
C SER A 181 -13.21 22.09 -13.88
N TYR A 182 -13.05 20.94 -13.24
CA TYR A 182 -13.69 20.65 -11.95
C TYR A 182 -13.03 21.42 -10.82
N ILE A 183 -11.70 21.49 -10.82
CA ILE A 183 -10.95 22.26 -9.81
C ILE A 183 -11.30 23.75 -9.91
N ALA A 184 -11.37 24.31 -11.11
CA ALA A 184 -11.82 25.70 -11.31
C ALA A 184 -13.27 25.93 -10.82
N GLN A 185 -14.15 24.94 -10.99
CA GLN A 185 -15.51 24.99 -10.47
C GLN A 185 -15.53 24.96 -8.94
N TRP A 186 -14.78 24.04 -8.31
CA TRP A 186 -14.68 23.97 -6.85
C TRP A 186 -14.06 25.23 -6.24
N GLU A 187 -13.02 25.77 -6.90
CA GLU A 187 -12.43 27.04 -6.49
C GLU A 187 -13.44 28.20 -6.58
N SER A 188 -14.25 28.24 -7.63
CA SER A 188 -15.32 29.23 -7.77
C SER A 188 -16.40 29.10 -6.71
N ASP A 189 -16.77 27.86 -6.37
CA ASP A 189 -17.88 27.58 -5.45
C ASP A 189 -17.45 27.74 -3.97
N PHE A 190 -16.21 27.38 -3.63
CA PHE A 190 -15.73 27.25 -2.24
C PHE A 190 -14.51 28.13 -1.91
N GLY A 191 -13.78 28.64 -2.88
CA GLY A 191 -12.50 29.32 -2.68
C GLY A 191 -12.58 30.75 -2.10
N LYS A 192 -13.74 31.20 -1.67
CA LYS A 192 -13.98 32.57 -1.15
C LYS A 192 -14.08 32.65 0.38
N ASN A 193 -13.73 31.58 1.09
CA ASN A 193 -13.82 31.53 2.56
C ASN A 193 -12.47 31.59 3.24
#